data_c2f5700fcdfe9759b373b73ec195b5be
#
_entry.id   c2f5700fcdfe9759b373b73ec195b5be
#
_cell.length_a   1.000
_cell.length_b   1.000
_cell.length_c   1.000
_cell.angle_alpha   90.00
_cell.angle_beta   90.00
_cell.angle_gamma   90.00
#
_symmetry.space_group_name_H-M   'P 1'
#
loop_
_entity.id
_entity.type
_entity.pdbx_description
1 polymer ?
#
loop_
_entity_poly.entity_id
_entity_poly.type
_entity_poly.pdbx_seq_one_letter_code
_entity_poly.pdbx_strand_id
1 'polypeptide(L)'
;MKISYSILTHNETDSLEKLLKFLIKWKQPEDEIVILDDYSDDEKTKQLLDFYVSAHDIVFEQRNLLGDFASQKNHLKSMCSGDYSFNLDADEMISLWLIKNIHGIVEENEIDLVYLPRINTVEGLTEQHAKYWHWSVNQEGWVNFPDWQGRVFRNRPNIKWEKPVHEMLTGFQTYSHLPTEKPFCILH
;
A
#
# COMPACT_ATOMS: atom_id res chain seq x y z
N MET A 1 -7.92 2.64 -18.47
CA MET A 1 -6.92 3.05 -17.44
C MET A 1 -6.44 1.80 -16.72
N LYS A 2 -5.17 1.71 -16.39
CA LYS A 2 -4.55 0.58 -15.68
C LYS A 2 -4.03 1.04 -14.32
N ILE A 3 -4.25 0.24 -13.27
CA ILE A 3 -3.67 0.46 -11.92
C ILE A 3 -2.60 -0.58 -11.66
N SER A 4 -1.45 -0.14 -11.15
CA SER A 4 -0.41 -1.01 -10.60
C SER A 4 -0.59 -1.09 -9.08
N TYR A 5 -0.99 -2.25 -8.56
CA TYR A 5 -0.96 -2.53 -7.13
C TYR A 5 0.48 -2.83 -6.75
N SER A 6 1.16 -1.84 -6.17
CA SER A 6 2.59 -1.87 -5.89
C SER A 6 2.84 -2.17 -4.41
N ILE A 7 3.58 -3.23 -4.12
CA ILE A 7 3.73 -3.80 -2.77
C ILE A 7 5.21 -3.83 -2.39
N LEU A 8 5.54 -3.27 -1.22
CA LEU A 8 6.80 -3.54 -0.54
C LEU A 8 6.60 -4.67 0.46
N THR A 9 7.58 -5.57 0.56
CA THR A 9 7.55 -6.69 1.52
C THR A 9 8.92 -7.03 2.07
N HIS A 10 8.93 -7.54 3.32
CA HIS A 10 10.08 -8.16 3.96
C HIS A 10 9.61 -9.11 5.08
N ASN A 11 9.69 -10.42 4.86
CA ASN A 11 9.35 -11.46 5.85
C ASN A 11 7.89 -11.45 6.35
N GLU A 12 6.92 -11.07 5.50
CA GLU A 12 5.49 -10.90 5.88
C GLU A 12 4.60 -11.96 5.23
N THR A 13 4.91 -13.26 5.49
CA THR A 13 4.28 -14.41 4.81
C THR A 13 2.75 -14.36 4.84
N ASP A 14 2.16 -14.34 6.04
CA ASP A 14 0.70 -14.53 6.20
C ASP A 14 -0.10 -13.32 5.70
N SER A 15 0.42 -12.11 5.92
CA SER A 15 -0.23 -10.87 5.51
C SER A 15 -0.14 -10.70 4.00
N LEU A 16 1.05 -10.89 3.43
CA LEU A 16 1.27 -10.85 1.99
C LEU A 16 0.40 -11.87 1.25
N GLU A 17 0.30 -13.10 1.76
CA GLU A 17 -0.55 -14.13 1.14
C GLU A 17 -2.02 -13.71 1.09
N LYS A 18 -2.54 -13.14 2.17
CA LYS A 18 -3.92 -12.64 2.22
C LYS A 18 -4.14 -11.52 1.21
N LEU A 19 -3.21 -10.57 1.15
CA LEU A 19 -3.26 -9.45 0.21
C LEU A 19 -3.22 -9.94 -1.24
N LEU A 20 -2.29 -10.83 -1.59
CA LEU A 20 -2.17 -11.38 -2.95
C LEU A 20 -3.42 -12.15 -3.37
N LYS A 21 -3.95 -13.03 -2.52
CA LYS A 21 -5.21 -13.75 -2.79
C LYS A 21 -6.35 -12.80 -3.06
N PHE A 22 -6.43 -11.71 -2.31
CA PHE A 22 -7.46 -10.69 -2.49
C PHE A 22 -7.28 -9.93 -3.81
N LEU A 23 -6.09 -9.42 -4.09
CA LEU A 23 -5.82 -8.64 -5.31
C LEU A 23 -6.02 -9.49 -6.58
N ILE A 24 -5.49 -10.71 -6.62
CA ILE A 24 -5.64 -11.64 -7.75
C ILE A 24 -7.12 -11.90 -8.05
N LYS A 25 -7.94 -12.02 -7.00
CA LYS A 25 -9.38 -12.30 -7.16
C LYS A 25 -10.20 -11.10 -7.63
N TRP A 26 -9.81 -9.88 -7.23
CA TRP A 26 -10.71 -8.73 -7.31
C TRP A 26 -10.23 -7.55 -8.15
N LYS A 27 -8.93 -7.46 -8.50
CA LYS A 27 -8.41 -6.44 -9.40
C LYS A 27 -9.06 -6.56 -10.78
N GLN A 28 -9.06 -5.48 -11.56
CA GLN A 28 -9.48 -5.55 -12.96
C GLN A 28 -8.49 -6.40 -13.79
N PRO A 29 -8.95 -7.00 -14.89
CA PRO A 29 -8.07 -7.84 -15.73
C PRO A 29 -6.84 -7.09 -16.27
N GLU A 30 -6.99 -5.81 -16.59
CA GLU A 30 -5.91 -4.94 -17.09
C GLU A 30 -4.91 -4.48 -16.04
N ASP A 31 -5.29 -4.54 -14.75
CA ASP A 31 -4.43 -4.15 -13.65
C ASP A 31 -3.30 -5.15 -13.42
N GLU A 32 -2.21 -4.66 -12.85
CA GLU A 32 -1.05 -5.49 -12.51
C GLU A 32 -0.77 -5.49 -11.00
N ILE A 33 -0.03 -6.51 -10.58
CA ILE A 33 0.57 -6.58 -9.24
C ILE A 33 2.08 -6.47 -9.43
N VAL A 34 2.70 -5.57 -8.67
CA VAL A 34 4.14 -5.31 -8.69
C VAL A 34 4.67 -5.47 -7.28
N ILE A 35 5.65 -6.33 -7.09
CA ILE A 35 6.23 -6.62 -5.77
C ILE A 35 7.73 -6.27 -5.79
N LEU A 36 8.15 -5.53 -4.78
CA LEU A 36 9.56 -5.30 -4.49
C LEU A 36 9.86 -5.87 -3.10
N ASP A 37 10.68 -6.91 -3.07
CA ASP A 37 11.07 -7.60 -1.84
C ASP A 37 12.41 -7.07 -1.33
N ASP A 38 12.48 -6.69 -0.06
CA ASP A 38 13.71 -6.30 0.62
C ASP A 38 14.49 -7.54 1.09
N TYR A 39 14.82 -8.43 0.15
CA TYR A 39 15.55 -9.67 0.40
C TYR A 39 15.04 -10.44 1.62
N SER A 40 13.76 -10.82 1.60
CA SER A 40 13.20 -11.71 2.63
C SER A 40 14.09 -12.92 2.86
N ASP A 41 14.42 -13.20 4.11
CA ASP A 41 15.26 -14.33 4.49
C ASP A 41 14.47 -15.48 5.15
N ASP A 42 13.20 -15.23 5.52
CA ASP A 42 12.26 -16.27 5.95
C ASP A 42 11.91 -17.21 4.80
N GLU A 43 12.12 -18.51 5.04
CA GLU A 43 11.93 -19.55 4.02
C GLU A 43 10.49 -19.67 3.53
N LYS A 44 9.49 -19.42 4.40
CA LYS A 44 8.08 -19.45 4.01
C LYS A 44 7.73 -18.28 3.08
N THR A 45 8.26 -17.10 3.37
CA THR A 45 8.07 -15.93 2.52
C THR A 45 8.69 -16.14 1.14
N LYS A 46 9.88 -16.71 1.05
CA LYS A 46 10.52 -17.06 -0.24
C LYS A 46 9.68 -18.04 -1.05
N GLN A 47 9.25 -19.14 -0.44
CA GLN A 47 8.40 -20.14 -1.09
C GLN A 47 7.06 -19.53 -1.56
N LEU A 48 6.48 -18.65 -0.76
CA LEU A 48 5.26 -17.93 -1.12
C LEU A 48 5.49 -17.02 -2.35
N LEU A 49 6.55 -16.23 -2.33
CA LEU A 49 6.90 -15.35 -3.46
C LEU A 49 7.15 -16.17 -4.73
N ASP A 50 7.97 -17.23 -4.65
CA ASP A 50 8.25 -18.13 -5.78
C ASP A 50 6.97 -18.73 -6.36
N PHE A 51 6.05 -19.17 -5.50
CA PHE A 51 4.77 -19.72 -5.92
C PHE A 51 3.91 -18.70 -6.65
N TYR A 52 3.67 -17.52 -6.04
CA TYR A 52 2.78 -16.52 -6.62
C TYR A 52 3.35 -15.88 -7.88
N VAL A 53 4.65 -15.61 -7.93
CA VAL A 53 5.33 -15.05 -9.12
C VAL A 53 5.31 -16.05 -10.28
N SER A 54 5.48 -17.35 -10.00
CA SER A 54 5.44 -18.37 -11.06
C SER A 54 4.02 -18.70 -11.55
N ALA A 55 3.01 -18.58 -10.68
CA ALA A 55 1.62 -18.95 -10.98
C ALA A 55 0.79 -17.81 -11.57
N HIS A 56 1.21 -16.57 -11.40
CA HIS A 56 0.48 -15.38 -11.80
C HIS A 56 1.39 -14.38 -12.54
N ASP A 57 0.79 -13.51 -13.32
CA ASP A 57 1.51 -12.42 -14.03
C ASP A 57 1.81 -11.29 -13.02
N ILE A 58 2.85 -11.50 -12.19
CA ILE A 58 3.33 -10.57 -11.16
C ILE A 58 4.71 -10.06 -11.56
N VAL A 59 4.88 -8.74 -11.61
CA VAL A 59 6.18 -8.10 -11.77
C VAL A 59 6.91 -8.16 -10.44
N PHE A 60 8.12 -8.75 -10.39
CA PHE A 60 8.85 -9.01 -9.16
C PHE A 60 10.32 -8.65 -9.28
N GLU A 61 10.84 -7.93 -8.29
CA GLU A 61 12.27 -7.70 -8.10
C GLU A 61 12.64 -7.79 -6.61
N GLN A 62 13.94 -7.99 -6.34
CA GLN A 62 14.53 -7.89 -5.01
C GLN A 62 15.52 -6.73 -4.95
N ARG A 63 15.42 -5.89 -3.93
CA ARG A 63 16.31 -4.74 -3.73
C ARG A 63 16.43 -4.40 -2.26
N ASN A 64 17.69 -4.29 -1.76
CA ASN A 64 17.96 -3.87 -0.38
C ASN A 64 17.42 -2.47 -0.10
N LEU A 65 16.65 -2.33 0.98
CA LEU A 65 16.10 -1.05 1.47
C LEU A 65 17.21 -0.06 1.86
N LEU A 66 18.26 -0.54 2.52
CA LEU A 66 19.40 0.27 3.01
C LEU A 66 18.97 1.48 3.87
N GLY A 67 17.82 1.41 4.52
CA GLY A 67 17.28 2.49 5.36
C GLY A 67 16.68 3.67 4.60
N ASP A 68 16.49 3.58 3.28
CA ASP A 68 15.91 4.63 2.44
C ASP A 68 14.61 4.17 1.79
N PHE A 69 13.49 4.37 2.50
CA PHE A 69 12.15 4.01 2.03
C PHE A 69 11.72 4.81 0.79
N ALA A 70 12.10 6.09 0.67
CA ALA A 70 11.77 6.86 -0.52
C ALA A 70 12.44 6.30 -1.76
N SER A 71 13.74 5.95 -1.67
CA SER A 71 14.47 5.28 -2.76
C SER A 71 13.83 3.94 -3.12
N GLN A 72 13.41 3.16 -2.12
CA GLN A 72 12.76 1.87 -2.33
C GLN A 72 11.40 2.03 -3.03
N LYS A 73 10.54 2.93 -2.55
CA LYS A 73 9.23 3.22 -3.17
C LYS A 73 9.34 3.83 -4.57
N ASN A 74 10.36 4.66 -4.82
CA ASN A 74 10.62 5.18 -6.16
C ASN A 74 11.07 4.08 -7.13
N HIS A 75 11.89 3.12 -6.67
CA HIS A 75 12.25 1.97 -7.48
C HIS A 75 11.02 1.10 -7.79
N LEU A 76 10.22 0.76 -6.76
CA LEU A 76 8.96 0.03 -6.94
C LEU A 76 8.04 0.75 -7.94
N LYS A 77 7.90 2.07 -7.82
CA LYS A 77 7.14 2.89 -8.78
C LYS A 77 7.69 2.76 -10.20
N SER A 78 9.01 2.71 -10.39
CA SER A 78 9.62 2.59 -11.72
C SER A 78 9.35 1.24 -12.41
N MET A 79 9.00 0.21 -11.65
CA MET A 79 8.58 -1.09 -12.16
C MET A 79 7.11 -1.09 -12.61
N CYS A 80 6.30 -0.11 -12.18
CA CYS A 80 4.88 -0.01 -12.48
C CYS A 80 4.65 0.49 -13.91
N SER A 81 3.77 -0.18 -14.67
CA SER A 81 3.37 0.22 -16.02
C SER A 81 1.96 0.83 -16.09
N GLY A 82 1.23 0.85 -14.98
CA GLY A 82 -0.11 1.44 -14.91
C GLY A 82 -0.11 2.97 -14.96
N ASP A 83 -1.26 3.54 -15.30
CA ASP A 83 -1.51 4.98 -15.29
C ASP A 83 -1.47 5.54 -13.87
N TYR A 84 -1.87 4.71 -12.89
CA TYR A 84 -1.81 4.96 -11.46
C TYR A 84 -1.07 3.85 -10.74
N SER A 85 -0.38 4.20 -9.65
CA SER A 85 0.14 3.26 -8.67
C SER A 85 -0.74 3.30 -7.42
N PHE A 86 -1.18 2.14 -6.95
CA PHE A 86 -1.78 1.97 -5.64
C PHE A 86 -0.75 1.28 -4.75
N ASN A 87 -0.03 2.08 -3.96
CA ASN A 87 1.02 1.57 -3.08
C ASN A 87 0.41 1.00 -1.78
N LEU A 88 0.71 -0.26 -1.51
CA LEU A 88 0.30 -0.98 -0.30
C LEU A 88 1.53 -1.57 0.39
N ASP A 89 1.53 -1.55 1.71
CA ASP A 89 2.48 -2.32 2.50
C ASP A 89 1.94 -3.76 2.64
N ALA A 90 2.80 -4.77 2.74
CA ALA A 90 2.38 -6.17 2.68
C ALA A 90 1.45 -6.60 3.84
N ASP A 91 1.43 -5.85 4.93
CA ASP A 91 0.56 -6.04 6.10
C ASP A 91 -0.71 -5.16 6.06
N GLU A 92 -0.94 -4.46 4.95
CA GLU A 92 -2.14 -3.67 4.73
C GLU A 92 -3.20 -4.43 3.92
N MET A 93 -4.47 -4.13 4.18
CA MET A 93 -5.61 -4.69 3.45
C MET A 93 -6.59 -3.59 3.05
N ILE A 94 -7.17 -3.71 1.86
CA ILE A 94 -8.22 -2.80 1.37
C ILE A 94 -9.57 -3.51 1.30
N SER A 95 -10.65 -2.73 1.32
CA SER A 95 -12.00 -3.27 1.24
C SER A 95 -12.36 -3.72 -0.19
N LEU A 96 -13.33 -4.64 -0.29
CA LEU A 96 -13.91 -5.02 -1.57
C LEU A 96 -14.59 -3.84 -2.28
N TRP A 97 -15.16 -2.91 -1.51
CA TRP A 97 -15.75 -1.71 -2.08
C TRP A 97 -14.67 -0.85 -2.75
N LEU A 98 -13.55 -0.63 -2.06
CA LEU A 98 -12.47 0.22 -2.55
C LEU A 98 -11.86 -0.32 -3.85
N ILE A 99 -11.48 -1.60 -3.90
CA ILE A 99 -10.88 -2.17 -5.11
C ILE A 99 -11.83 -2.14 -6.32
N LYS A 100 -13.15 -2.23 -6.10
CA LYS A 100 -14.15 -2.16 -7.17
C LYS A 100 -14.45 -0.76 -7.66
N ASN A 101 -14.19 0.27 -6.85
CA ASN A 101 -14.57 1.65 -7.17
C ASN A 101 -13.39 2.57 -7.42
N ILE A 102 -12.17 2.17 -7.11
CA ILE A 102 -10.99 3.03 -7.19
C ILE A 102 -10.74 3.57 -8.61
N HIS A 103 -11.02 2.79 -9.65
CA HIS A 103 -10.93 3.24 -11.03
C HIS A 103 -11.83 4.45 -11.29
N GLY A 104 -13.13 4.37 -10.95
CA GLY A 104 -14.07 5.47 -11.08
C GLY A 104 -13.64 6.71 -10.30
N ILE A 105 -13.15 6.51 -9.06
CA ILE A 105 -12.70 7.62 -8.20
C ILE A 105 -11.57 8.43 -8.86
N VAL A 106 -10.57 7.78 -9.44
CA VAL A 106 -9.43 8.48 -10.02
C VAL A 106 -9.68 9.00 -11.44
N GLU A 107 -10.54 8.32 -12.22
CA GLU A 107 -10.92 8.76 -13.57
C GLU A 107 -11.82 9.98 -13.57
N GLU A 108 -12.91 9.96 -12.78
CA GLU A 108 -13.92 11.02 -12.75
C GLU A 108 -13.36 12.35 -12.25
N ASN A 109 -12.35 12.32 -11.41
CA ASN A 109 -11.81 13.52 -10.75
C ASN A 109 -10.47 13.98 -11.34
N GLU A 110 -9.84 13.23 -12.23
CA GLU A 110 -8.51 13.53 -12.80
C GLU A 110 -7.44 13.86 -11.74
N ILE A 111 -7.52 13.23 -10.56
CA ILE A 111 -6.71 13.54 -9.39
C ILE A 111 -5.31 12.94 -9.53
N ASP A 112 -4.27 13.69 -9.12
CA ASP A 112 -2.90 13.20 -9.10
C ASP A 112 -2.61 12.31 -7.89
N LEU A 113 -3.23 12.59 -6.73
CA LEU A 113 -3.00 11.86 -5.48
C LEU A 113 -4.29 11.71 -4.67
N VAL A 114 -4.59 10.49 -4.23
CA VAL A 114 -5.68 10.20 -3.30
C VAL A 114 -5.10 9.78 -1.96
N TYR A 115 -5.52 10.49 -0.91
CA TYR A 115 -5.26 10.11 0.47
C TYR A 115 -6.37 9.19 0.98
N LEU A 116 -5.98 8.05 1.53
CA LEU A 116 -6.86 7.09 2.16
C LEU A 116 -6.68 7.14 3.67
N PRO A 117 -7.77 7.08 4.46
CA PRO A 117 -7.66 6.93 5.91
C PRO A 117 -7.20 5.51 6.22
N ARG A 118 -6.23 5.36 7.13
CA ARG A 118 -5.75 4.06 7.60
C ARG A 118 -6.27 3.80 9.00
N ILE A 119 -6.82 2.61 9.21
CA ILE A 119 -7.21 2.08 10.52
C ILE A 119 -6.03 1.26 11.02
N ASN A 120 -5.34 1.77 12.04
CA ASN A 120 -4.28 1.04 12.72
C ASN A 120 -4.86 0.34 13.95
N THR A 121 -4.63 -0.98 14.04
CA THR A 121 -4.99 -1.80 15.20
C THR A 121 -3.73 -2.44 15.78
N VAL A 122 -3.63 -2.46 17.12
CA VAL A 122 -2.47 -3.05 17.81
C VAL A 122 -2.97 -4.11 18.77
N GLU A 123 -2.64 -5.37 18.50
CA GLU A 123 -3.00 -6.49 19.37
C GLU A 123 -2.28 -6.36 20.72
N GLY A 124 -3.02 -6.57 21.82
CA GLY A 124 -2.47 -6.42 23.18
C GLY A 124 -2.20 -4.98 23.62
N LEU A 125 -2.70 -3.97 22.90
CA LEU A 125 -2.57 -2.57 23.28
C LEU A 125 -3.22 -2.31 24.65
N THR A 126 -2.47 -1.69 25.55
CA THR A 126 -2.95 -1.25 26.87
C THR A 126 -3.01 0.27 26.96
N GLU A 127 -3.79 0.81 27.92
CA GLU A 127 -3.81 2.25 28.21
C GLU A 127 -2.41 2.79 28.57
N GLN A 128 -1.57 1.97 29.21
CA GLN A 128 -0.19 2.36 29.55
C GLN A 128 0.65 2.52 28.28
N HIS A 129 0.50 1.63 27.29
CA HIS A 129 1.18 1.74 26.00
C HIS A 129 0.73 3.01 25.26
N ALA A 130 -0.57 3.22 25.14
CA ALA A 130 -1.11 4.40 24.47
C ALA A 130 -0.61 5.71 25.12
N LYS A 131 -0.58 5.76 26.46
CA LYS A 131 -0.06 6.91 27.20
C LYS A 131 1.45 7.13 27.00
N TYR A 132 2.23 6.05 27.00
CA TYR A 132 3.69 6.12 26.84
C TYR A 132 4.10 6.65 25.46
N TRP A 133 3.39 6.21 24.39
CA TRP A 133 3.67 6.65 23.03
C TRP A 133 2.84 7.86 22.57
N HIS A 134 2.05 8.44 23.46
CA HIS A 134 1.14 9.57 23.15
C HIS A 134 0.16 9.25 22.01
N TRP A 135 -0.30 8.00 21.94
CA TRP A 135 -1.29 7.58 20.96
C TRP A 135 -2.71 7.90 21.42
N SER A 136 -3.52 8.44 20.52
CA SER A 136 -4.96 8.51 20.73
C SER A 136 -5.60 7.19 20.28
N VAL A 137 -6.52 6.65 21.07
CA VAL A 137 -7.27 5.44 20.75
C VAL A 137 -8.75 5.78 20.82
N ASN A 138 -9.49 5.57 19.74
CA ASN A 138 -10.91 5.84 19.72
C ASN A 138 -11.73 4.69 20.34
N GLN A 139 -13.07 4.81 20.32
CA GLN A 139 -13.97 3.82 20.94
C GLN A 139 -13.93 2.45 20.22
N GLU A 140 -13.57 2.43 18.95
CA GLU A 140 -13.39 1.23 18.14
C GLU A 140 -12.02 0.56 18.34
N GLY A 141 -11.13 1.15 19.16
CA GLY A 141 -9.77 0.67 19.40
C GLY A 141 -8.76 1.07 18.31
N TRP A 142 -9.10 2.01 17.44
CA TRP A 142 -8.21 2.46 16.36
C TRP A 142 -7.23 3.50 16.87
N VAL A 143 -5.96 3.30 16.51
CA VAL A 143 -4.85 4.16 16.95
C VAL A 143 -4.66 5.33 15.97
N ASN A 144 -4.64 6.56 16.51
CA ASN A 144 -4.38 7.82 15.79
C ASN A 144 -5.27 8.03 14.54
N PHE A 145 -6.47 7.50 14.55
CA PHE A 145 -7.40 7.61 13.41
C PHE A 145 -8.01 9.04 13.28
N PRO A 146 -8.15 9.57 12.05
CA PRO A 146 -7.69 8.99 10.78
C PRO A 146 -6.19 9.23 10.55
N ASP A 147 -5.48 8.17 10.17
CA ASP A 147 -4.08 8.25 9.73
C ASP A 147 -4.06 8.33 8.20
N TRP A 148 -3.92 9.54 7.67
CA TRP A 148 -4.02 9.81 6.25
C TRP A 148 -2.78 9.34 5.48
N GLN A 149 -2.97 8.39 4.55
CA GLN A 149 -1.92 7.83 3.72
C GLN A 149 -2.12 8.18 2.25
N GLY A 150 -1.13 8.82 1.62
CA GLY A 150 -1.14 9.07 0.17
C GLY A 150 -0.78 7.77 -0.56
N ARG A 151 -1.79 7.01 -1.01
CA ARG A 151 -1.57 5.64 -1.51
C ARG A 151 -1.87 5.45 -2.98
N VAL A 152 -2.80 6.22 -3.56
CA VAL A 152 -3.13 6.11 -4.98
C VAL A 152 -2.67 7.37 -5.69
N PHE A 153 -1.75 7.24 -6.64
CA PHE A 153 -1.18 8.40 -7.31
C PHE A 153 -0.87 8.13 -8.78
N ARG A 154 -0.93 9.18 -9.60
CA ARG A 154 -0.59 9.10 -11.02
C ARG A 154 0.86 8.67 -11.20
N ASN A 155 1.09 7.72 -12.09
CA ASN A 155 2.44 7.24 -12.39
C ASN A 155 3.15 8.18 -13.37
N ARG A 156 3.44 9.40 -12.93
CA ARG A 156 4.18 10.41 -13.70
C ARG A 156 5.60 10.62 -13.15
N PRO A 157 6.59 10.95 -13.99
CA PRO A 157 7.99 11.14 -13.55
C PRO A 157 8.20 12.21 -12.48
N ASN A 158 7.37 13.25 -12.47
CA ASN A 158 7.45 14.34 -11.48
C ASN A 158 6.87 13.97 -10.11
N ILE A 159 5.98 12.96 -10.03
CA ILE A 159 5.42 12.48 -8.76
C ILE A 159 6.39 11.44 -8.20
N LYS A 160 7.00 11.71 -7.06
CA LYS A 160 8.03 10.87 -6.46
C LYS A 160 7.98 10.92 -4.93
N TRP A 161 8.52 9.89 -4.32
CA TRP A 161 8.74 9.82 -2.89
C TRP A 161 10.02 10.59 -2.52
N GLU A 162 9.98 11.35 -1.44
CA GLU A 162 11.12 12.09 -0.87
C GLU A 162 11.23 11.78 0.63
N LYS A 163 12.41 11.95 1.20
CA LYS A 163 12.86 11.64 2.56
C LYS A 163 13.07 10.14 2.80
N PRO A 164 14.23 9.75 3.32
CA PRO A 164 14.56 8.34 3.60
C PRO A 164 13.63 7.69 4.61
N VAL A 165 13.18 8.44 5.62
CA VAL A 165 12.24 8.02 6.68
C VAL A 165 11.12 9.05 6.77
N HIS A 166 9.90 8.61 7.05
CA HIS A 166 8.67 9.41 6.97
C HIS A 166 8.52 10.01 5.56
N GLU A 167 8.67 9.15 4.57
CA GLU A 167 8.64 9.48 3.17
C GLU A 167 7.29 10.10 2.76
N MET A 168 7.36 11.06 1.87
CA MET A 168 6.20 11.82 1.38
C MET A 168 6.20 11.87 -0.12
N LEU A 169 5.03 11.76 -0.74
CA LEU A 169 4.85 12.04 -2.17
C LEU A 169 4.93 13.54 -2.43
N THR A 170 5.66 13.90 -3.48
CA THR A 170 5.81 15.28 -3.97
C THR A 170 5.55 15.34 -5.47
N GLY A 171 5.45 16.55 -6.03
CA GLY A 171 5.30 16.77 -7.48
C GLY A 171 3.89 16.60 -8.03
N PHE A 172 2.89 16.26 -7.21
CA PHE A 172 1.47 16.27 -7.58
C PHE A 172 0.90 17.69 -7.54
N GLN A 173 -0.14 17.95 -8.33
CA GLN A 173 -0.82 19.25 -8.40
C GLN A 173 -2.21 19.20 -7.76
N THR A 174 -2.90 18.09 -7.91
CA THR A 174 -4.25 17.88 -7.39
C THR A 174 -4.29 16.71 -6.44
N TYR A 175 -5.08 16.83 -5.37
CA TYR A 175 -5.27 15.72 -4.42
C TYR A 175 -6.67 15.73 -3.83
N SER A 176 -7.07 14.58 -3.32
CA SER A 176 -8.32 14.39 -2.58
C SER A 176 -8.12 13.46 -1.40
N HIS A 177 -9.04 13.54 -0.44
CA HIS A 177 -9.13 12.61 0.68
C HIS A 177 -10.41 11.78 0.52
N LEU A 178 -10.30 10.47 0.68
CA LEU A 178 -11.50 9.64 0.75
C LEU A 178 -12.19 9.82 2.11
N PRO A 179 -13.49 9.53 2.20
CA PRO A 179 -14.23 9.58 3.47
C PRO A 179 -13.64 8.63 4.54
N THR A 180 -13.90 8.92 5.82
CA THR A 180 -13.34 8.17 6.96
C THR A 180 -14.12 6.89 7.33
N GLU A 181 -15.18 6.55 6.59
CA GLU A 181 -15.93 5.32 6.80
C GLU A 181 -15.14 4.07 6.35
N LYS A 182 -15.33 2.97 7.06
CA LYS A 182 -14.60 1.70 6.85
C LYS A 182 -14.41 1.27 5.39
N PRO A 183 -15.42 1.38 4.48
CA PRO A 183 -15.22 0.96 3.09
C PRO A 183 -14.11 1.69 2.35
N PHE A 184 -13.74 2.88 2.79
CA PHE A 184 -12.71 3.73 2.17
C PHE A 184 -11.33 3.57 2.82
N CYS A 185 -11.25 2.83 3.93
CA CYS A 185 -10.02 2.73 4.73
C CYS A 185 -9.10 1.62 4.26
N ILE A 186 -7.80 1.83 4.52
CA ILE A 186 -6.80 0.77 4.59
C ILE A 186 -6.85 0.19 6.01
N LEU A 187 -6.76 -1.12 6.14
CA LEU A 187 -6.67 -1.84 7.42
C LEU A 187 -5.22 -2.26 7.65
N HIS A 188 -4.68 -1.96 8.83
CA HIS A 188 -3.31 -2.25 9.24
C HIS A 188 -3.26 -2.69 10.71
#